data_84fc39c0b11dd15e331d03f00aca3252
#
_entry.id   84fc39c0b11dd15e331d03f00aca3252
#
_cell.length_a   1.000
_cell.length_b   1.000
_cell.length_c   1.000
_cell.angle_alpha   90.00
_cell.angle_beta   90.00
_cell.angle_gamma   90.00
#
_symmetry.space_group_name_H-M   'P 1'
#
loop_
_entity.id
_entity.type
_entity.pdbx_description
1 polymer ?
#
loop_
_entity_poly.entity_id
_entity_poly.type
_entity_poly.pdbx_seq_one_letter_code
_entity_poly.pdbx_strand_id
1 'polypeptide(L)'
;RWGYLPADFDSQALIAKVNREDIWRAAAGELNLPAELIPTSTSRGVEKFFDIKARYGDLDVAGAVVVVTVRSIKHHAGVAKDRLREGDADAVRAGIVNLARHVENVRKFGVTPVVALNRFATDTEEELAAVRDWAEANGVAIAEADVWARGGAGAEDLARLLLDNLSEGTSEPLYDPAEGIEASIATIAREVYRAADVQYSPAALQDLEMLKRNGYDALPVCISKTQYSFSDDPTQLGAPEGHTLHVRNIVPRTGAGFVLVLTGDVMTMPGLPKVPSATKIDVDADGKISGLF
;
A
#
# COMPACT_ATOMS: atom_id res chain seq x y z
N ARG A 1 0.87 20.92 -11.02
CA ARG A 1 0.19 21.40 -9.79
C ARG A 1 0.25 20.29 -8.78
N TRP A 2 1.01 20.46 -7.71
CA TRP A 2 1.09 19.53 -6.61
C TRP A 2 -0.23 19.54 -5.88
N GLY A 3 -1.00 18.47 -6.01
CA GLY A 3 -2.18 18.28 -5.19
C GLY A 3 -1.79 18.04 -3.74
N TYR A 4 -2.69 18.35 -2.83
CA TYR A 4 -2.56 18.08 -1.39
C TYR A 4 -2.25 16.59 -1.19
N LEU A 5 -1.12 16.29 -0.53
CA LEU A 5 -0.75 14.93 -0.22
C LEU A 5 -1.48 14.50 1.05
N PRO A 6 -2.11 13.30 1.07
CA PRO A 6 -2.73 12.78 2.29
C PRO A 6 -1.71 12.61 3.42
N ALA A 7 -2.18 12.70 4.64
CA ALA A 7 -1.39 12.62 5.85
C ALA A 7 -0.67 11.28 6.08
N ASP A 8 -1.08 10.25 5.39
CA ASP A 8 -0.51 8.90 5.39
C ASP A 8 0.53 8.70 4.29
N PHE A 9 0.98 9.81 3.69
CA PHE A 9 1.89 9.77 2.57
C PHE A 9 3.30 9.40 3.04
N ASP A 10 3.73 8.20 2.67
CA ASP A 10 5.12 7.79 2.80
C ASP A 10 5.98 8.62 1.81
N SER A 11 7.02 9.28 2.31
CA SER A 11 7.97 10.04 1.50
C SER A 11 8.63 9.19 0.39
N GLN A 12 8.71 7.89 0.61
CA GLN A 12 9.13 6.91 -0.39
C GLN A 12 8.12 6.77 -1.53
N ALA A 13 6.83 6.83 -1.21
CA ALA A 13 5.78 6.82 -2.23
C ALA A 13 5.73 8.14 -3.01
N LEU A 14 6.18 9.28 -2.45
CA LEU A 14 6.33 10.54 -3.19
C LEU A 14 7.46 10.46 -4.21
N ILE A 15 8.62 9.97 -3.80
CA ILE A 15 9.77 9.77 -4.70
C ILE A 15 9.38 8.81 -5.83
N ALA A 16 8.66 7.74 -5.50
CA ALA A 16 8.11 6.82 -6.49
C ALA A 16 7.09 7.50 -7.43
N LYS A 17 6.30 8.48 -6.96
CA LYS A 17 5.34 9.21 -7.78
C LYS A 17 6.00 10.19 -8.74
N VAL A 18 6.98 10.97 -8.29
CA VAL A 18 7.72 11.92 -9.14
C VAL A 18 8.54 11.19 -10.21
N ASN A 19 9.26 10.15 -9.81
CA ASN A 19 10.06 9.37 -10.74
C ASN A 19 9.22 8.47 -11.65
N ARG A 20 8.04 8.04 -11.23
CA ARG A 20 7.15 7.22 -12.06
C ARG A 20 6.52 7.98 -13.21
N GLU A 21 5.95 9.16 -12.99
CA GLU A 21 5.27 9.89 -14.08
C GLU A 21 6.23 10.20 -15.23
N ASP A 22 7.46 10.57 -14.92
CA ASP A 22 8.48 10.86 -15.94
C ASP A 22 9.06 9.59 -16.58
N ILE A 23 9.34 8.56 -15.77
CA ILE A 23 9.88 7.29 -16.24
C ILE A 23 8.86 6.52 -17.06
N TRP A 24 7.61 6.43 -16.58
CA TRP A 24 6.56 5.72 -17.29
C TRP A 24 6.09 6.45 -18.56
N ARG A 25 6.09 7.79 -18.58
CA ARG A 25 5.84 8.53 -19.81
C ARG A 25 6.93 8.31 -20.83
N ALA A 26 8.20 8.27 -20.42
CA ALA A 26 9.31 7.92 -21.32
C ALA A 26 9.18 6.49 -21.83
N ALA A 27 9.01 5.51 -20.93
CA ALA A 27 8.83 4.11 -21.30
C ALA A 27 7.55 3.88 -22.14
N ALA A 28 6.43 4.51 -21.79
CA ALA A 28 5.19 4.44 -22.56
C ALA A 28 5.32 5.09 -23.94
N GLY A 29 6.09 6.19 -24.06
CA GLY A 29 6.40 6.82 -25.35
C GLY A 29 7.22 5.90 -26.27
N GLU A 30 8.23 5.22 -25.73
CA GLU A 30 9.04 4.26 -26.47
C GLU A 30 8.27 2.98 -26.83
N LEU A 31 7.36 2.53 -25.96
CA LEU A 31 6.57 1.33 -26.16
C LEU A 31 5.21 1.60 -26.83
N ASN A 32 4.87 2.87 -27.10
CA ASN A 32 3.61 3.31 -27.70
C ASN A 32 2.35 2.84 -26.95
N LEU A 33 2.40 2.88 -25.60
CA LEU A 33 1.32 2.44 -24.73
C LEU A 33 0.46 3.62 -24.25
N PRO A 34 -0.87 3.46 -24.12
CA PRO A 34 -1.70 4.39 -23.39
C PRO A 34 -1.35 4.29 -21.90
N ALA A 35 -0.64 5.28 -21.36
CA ALA A 35 -0.17 5.24 -19.99
C ALA A 35 -1.06 6.08 -19.09
N GLU A 36 -2.11 5.51 -18.54
CA GLU A 36 -2.71 5.99 -17.30
C GLU A 36 -2.27 5.09 -16.15
N LEU A 37 -1.17 5.48 -15.51
CA LEU A 37 -0.69 4.81 -14.31
C LEU A 37 -1.19 5.59 -13.09
N ILE A 38 -2.06 4.97 -12.31
CA ILE A 38 -2.57 5.55 -11.08
C ILE A 38 -1.76 4.96 -9.94
N PRO A 39 -0.81 5.72 -9.33
CA PRO A 39 -0.10 5.24 -8.18
C PRO A 39 -1.05 5.15 -6.98
N THR A 40 -1.18 3.96 -6.41
CA THR A 40 -1.80 3.75 -5.12
C THR A 40 -0.70 3.61 -4.07
N SER A 41 -0.85 4.25 -2.93
CA SER A 41 0.07 4.01 -1.83
C SER A 41 -0.16 2.61 -1.27
N THR A 42 0.90 1.89 -1.09
CA THR A 42 1.13 0.64 -0.33
C THR A 42 -0.07 -0.03 0.36
N SER A 43 0.18 -1.12 1.02
CA SER A 43 -0.65 -2.07 1.76
C SER A 43 -1.98 -1.61 2.38
N ARG A 44 -2.18 -0.31 2.52
CA ARG A 44 -3.42 0.30 3.05
C ARG A 44 -4.34 0.85 1.98
N GLY A 45 -3.94 0.77 0.73
CA GLY A 45 -4.63 1.42 -0.37
C GLY A 45 -5.25 0.47 -1.38
N VAL A 46 -4.89 -0.82 -1.37
CA VAL A 46 -5.34 -1.75 -2.41
C VAL A 46 -6.86 -1.93 -2.37
N GLU A 47 -7.43 -2.22 -1.21
CA GLU A 47 -8.88 -2.37 -1.05
C GLU A 47 -9.62 -1.06 -1.32
N LYS A 48 -9.08 0.08 -0.87
CA LYS A 48 -9.66 1.40 -1.11
C LYS A 48 -9.61 1.80 -2.58
N PHE A 49 -8.55 1.39 -3.26
CA PHE A 49 -8.44 1.61 -4.70
C PHE A 49 -9.51 0.84 -5.45
N PHE A 50 -9.60 -0.47 -5.25
CA PHE A 50 -10.56 -1.31 -5.97
C PHE A 50 -12.01 -1.08 -5.52
N ASP A 51 -12.26 -1.09 -4.20
CA ASP A 51 -13.61 -1.03 -3.66
C ASP A 51 -14.23 0.38 -3.68
N ILE A 52 -13.41 1.44 -3.75
CA ILE A 52 -13.91 2.83 -3.78
C ILE A 52 -13.56 3.49 -5.11
N LYS A 53 -12.25 3.69 -5.40
CA LYS A 53 -11.83 4.51 -6.52
C LYS A 53 -12.13 3.87 -7.88
N ALA A 54 -11.77 2.61 -8.06
CA ALA A 54 -12.02 1.90 -9.32
C ALA A 54 -13.53 1.75 -9.55
N ARG A 55 -14.28 1.40 -8.50
CA ARG A 55 -15.74 1.32 -8.54
C ARG A 55 -16.39 2.63 -8.98
N TYR A 56 -16.04 3.78 -8.38
CA TYR A 56 -16.63 5.08 -8.74
C TYR A 56 -16.15 5.63 -10.08
N GLY A 57 -14.92 5.28 -10.46
CA GLY A 57 -14.34 5.73 -11.71
C GLY A 57 -14.66 4.83 -12.91
N ASP A 58 -15.39 3.73 -12.68
CA ASP A 58 -15.60 2.67 -13.69
C ASP A 58 -14.28 2.26 -14.36
N LEU A 59 -13.24 2.04 -13.51
CA LEU A 59 -11.90 1.74 -13.97
C LEU A 59 -11.70 0.23 -14.07
N ASP A 60 -11.32 -0.22 -15.24
CA ASP A 60 -10.85 -1.58 -15.45
C ASP A 60 -9.34 -1.66 -15.19
N VAL A 61 -8.94 -2.47 -14.22
CA VAL A 61 -7.55 -2.55 -13.76
C VAL A 61 -6.88 -3.77 -14.34
N ALA A 62 -6.06 -3.56 -15.36
CA ALA A 62 -5.38 -4.65 -16.06
C ALA A 62 -4.12 -5.17 -15.36
N GLY A 63 -3.51 -4.41 -14.45
CA GLY A 63 -2.28 -4.84 -13.79
C GLY A 63 -1.99 -4.10 -12.49
N ALA A 64 -1.20 -4.70 -11.62
CA ALA A 64 -0.77 -4.11 -10.36
C ALA A 64 0.70 -4.41 -10.08
N VAL A 65 1.42 -3.41 -9.57
CA VAL A 65 2.81 -3.56 -9.14
C VAL A 65 2.89 -3.45 -7.62
N VAL A 66 3.35 -4.52 -6.97
CA VAL A 66 3.64 -4.54 -5.53
C VAL A 66 5.12 -4.19 -5.34
N VAL A 67 5.39 -2.99 -4.83
CA VAL A 67 6.77 -2.56 -4.55
C VAL A 67 7.20 -3.07 -3.18
N VAL A 68 8.34 -3.74 -3.12
CA VAL A 68 8.93 -4.25 -1.89
C VAL A 68 10.40 -3.88 -1.79
N THR A 69 10.90 -3.74 -0.56
CA THR A 69 12.32 -3.54 -0.26
C THR A 69 12.79 -4.62 0.72
N VAL A 70 14.04 -5.03 0.64
CA VAL A 70 14.67 -5.94 1.62
C VAL A 70 14.48 -5.39 3.05
N ARG A 71 14.64 -4.08 3.23
CA ARG A 71 14.46 -3.42 4.53
C ARG A 71 13.04 -3.56 5.09
N SER A 72 12.02 -3.41 4.24
CA SER A 72 10.62 -3.57 4.69
C SER A 72 10.34 -5.01 5.10
N ILE A 73 10.86 -5.99 4.36
CA ILE A 73 10.72 -7.40 4.70
C ILE A 73 11.40 -7.69 6.05
N LYS A 74 12.65 -7.27 6.25
CA LYS A 74 13.37 -7.45 7.53
C LYS A 74 12.66 -6.76 8.70
N HIS A 75 12.10 -5.57 8.47
CA HIS A 75 11.30 -4.92 9.51
C HIS A 75 10.09 -5.77 9.93
N HIS A 76 9.41 -6.37 8.97
CA HIS A 76 8.29 -7.29 9.24
C HIS A 76 8.72 -8.62 9.88
N ALA A 77 10.00 -8.98 9.84
CA ALA A 77 10.59 -10.06 10.63
C ALA A 77 10.97 -9.63 12.06
N GLY A 78 10.77 -8.36 12.43
CA GLY A 78 11.10 -7.84 13.77
C GLY A 78 12.50 -7.23 13.88
N VAL A 79 13.24 -7.08 12.80
CA VAL A 79 14.56 -6.42 12.83
C VAL A 79 14.40 -4.94 13.19
N ALA A 80 15.19 -4.48 14.15
CA ALA A 80 15.18 -3.09 14.62
C ALA A 80 15.58 -2.11 13.48
N LYS A 81 14.99 -0.92 13.47
CA LYS A 81 15.13 0.05 12.35
C LYS A 81 16.57 0.49 12.10
N ASP A 82 17.40 0.58 13.13
CA ASP A 82 18.82 0.93 13.06
C ASP A 82 19.68 -0.18 12.44
N ARG A 83 19.21 -1.45 12.50
CA ARG A 83 19.89 -2.62 11.96
C ARG A 83 19.42 -3.06 10.57
N LEU A 84 18.42 -2.41 9.97
CA LEU A 84 17.86 -2.79 8.67
C LEU A 84 18.86 -2.71 7.51
N ARG A 85 20.01 -2.05 7.70
CA ARG A 85 21.09 -1.96 6.71
C ARG A 85 22.13 -3.08 6.81
N GLU A 86 22.10 -3.87 7.88
CA GLU A 86 22.96 -5.05 8.06
C GLU A 86 22.39 -6.19 7.21
N GLY A 87 23.26 -6.99 6.57
CA GLY A 87 22.82 -8.16 5.80
C GLY A 87 22.22 -9.23 6.71
N ASP A 88 21.02 -9.72 6.38
CA ASP A 88 20.31 -10.75 7.14
C ASP A 88 19.30 -11.48 6.26
N ALA A 89 19.74 -12.47 5.50
CA ALA A 89 18.91 -13.26 4.61
C ALA A 89 17.88 -14.12 5.36
N ASP A 90 18.16 -14.52 6.59
CA ASP A 90 17.21 -15.30 7.40
C ASP A 90 16.05 -14.42 7.86
N ALA A 91 16.31 -13.18 8.24
CA ALA A 91 15.25 -12.20 8.50
C ALA A 91 14.42 -11.91 7.25
N VAL A 92 15.03 -11.90 6.06
CA VAL A 92 14.27 -11.78 4.78
C VAL A 92 13.34 -12.97 4.61
N ARG A 93 13.82 -14.20 4.77
CA ARG A 93 12.98 -15.41 4.68
C ARG A 93 11.82 -15.39 5.69
N ALA A 94 12.08 -14.94 6.91
CA ALA A 94 11.06 -14.84 7.96
C ALA A 94 10.01 -13.75 7.69
N GLY A 95 10.42 -12.59 7.17
CA GLY A 95 9.52 -11.45 6.95
C GLY A 95 8.75 -11.48 5.63
N ILE A 96 9.10 -12.38 4.71
CA ILE A 96 8.49 -12.48 3.39
C ILE A 96 6.99 -12.77 3.42
N VAL A 97 6.47 -13.28 4.54
CA VAL A 97 5.04 -13.51 4.77
C VAL A 97 4.20 -12.23 4.60
N ASN A 98 4.80 -11.08 4.85
CA ASN A 98 4.12 -9.79 4.63
C ASN A 98 3.94 -9.52 3.12
N LEU A 99 4.99 -9.71 2.31
CA LEU A 99 4.91 -9.61 0.85
C LEU A 99 3.89 -10.62 0.28
N ALA A 100 3.93 -11.86 0.76
CA ALA A 100 2.99 -12.91 0.35
C ALA A 100 1.55 -12.47 0.55
N ARG A 101 1.22 -11.87 1.70
CA ARG A 101 -0.11 -11.35 2.01
C ARG A 101 -0.51 -10.21 1.05
N HIS A 102 0.40 -9.32 0.68
CA HIS A 102 0.10 -8.25 -0.28
C HIS A 102 -0.19 -8.79 -1.68
N VAL A 103 0.60 -9.75 -2.14
CA VAL A 103 0.38 -10.46 -3.41
C VAL A 103 -0.98 -11.16 -3.41
N GLU A 104 -1.30 -11.88 -2.34
CA GLU A 104 -2.59 -12.55 -2.17
C GLU A 104 -3.75 -11.56 -2.20
N ASN A 105 -3.64 -10.44 -1.49
CA ASN A 105 -4.69 -9.43 -1.45
C ASN A 105 -4.97 -8.80 -2.83
N VAL A 106 -3.95 -8.56 -3.65
CA VAL A 106 -4.16 -8.06 -5.03
C VAL A 106 -4.88 -9.11 -5.88
N ARG A 107 -4.50 -10.38 -5.77
CA ARG A 107 -5.13 -11.48 -6.51
C ARG A 107 -6.62 -11.63 -6.23
N LYS A 108 -7.08 -11.25 -5.04
CA LYS A 108 -8.52 -11.29 -4.68
C LYS A 108 -9.39 -10.36 -5.51
N PHE A 109 -8.81 -9.33 -6.09
CA PHE A 109 -9.50 -8.42 -7.01
C PHE A 109 -9.45 -8.87 -8.48
N GLY A 110 -9.01 -10.11 -8.76
CA GLY A 110 -8.90 -10.64 -10.11
C GLY A 110 -7.69 -10.15 -10.90
N VAL A 111 -6.77 -9.41 -10.27
CA VAL A 111 -5.61 -8.82 -10.94
C VAL A 111 -4.34 -9.61 -10.62
N THR A 112 -3.53 -9.90 -11.64
CA THR A 112 -2.23 -10.53 -11.49
C THR A 112 -1.19 -9.50 -11.02
N PRO A 113 -0.62 -9.64 -9.79
CA PRO A 113 0.41 -8.72 -9.33
C PRO A 113 1.78 -9.08 -9.88
N VAL A 114 2.56 -8.07 -10.21
CA VAL A 114 4.01 -8.15 -10.47
C VAL A 114 4.73 -7.52 -9.28
N VAL A 115 5.78 -8.16 -8.78
CA VAL A 115 6.59 -7.64 -7.69
C VAL A 115 7.76 -6.82 -8.22
N ALA A 116 7.88 -5.57 -7.76
CA ALA A 116 9.05 -4.74 -7.98
C ALA A 116 9.95 -4.80 -6.74
N LEU A 117 11.05 -5.53 -6.80
CA LEU A 117 12.07 -5.55 -5.77
C LEU A 117 12.94 -4.29 -5.90
N ASN A 118 12.61 -3.26 -5.11
CA ASN A 118 13.32 -2.00 -5.13
C ASN A 118 14.65 -2.14 -4.38
N ARG A 119 15.74 -2.17 -5.14
CA ARG A 119 17.09 -2.44 -4.68
C ARG A 119 17.75 -1.22 -4.05
N PHE A 120 18.46 -1.44 -2.94
CA PHE A 120 19.34 -0.48 -2.32
C PHE A 120 20.79 -0.96 -2.34
N ALA A 121 21.75 -0.03 -2.32
CA ALA A 121 23.19 -0.35 -2.34
C ALA A 121 23.67 -1.19 -1.14
N THR A 122 22.89 -1.26 -0.06
CA THR A 122 23.20 -2.07 1.13
C THR A 122 22.60 -3.46 1.10
N ASP A 123 21.75 -3.77 0.12
CA ASP A 123 21.12 -5.08 0.03
C ASP A 123 22.16 -6.10 -0.49
N THR A 124 22.26 -7.23 0.18
CA THR A 124 23.19 -8.30 -0.20
C THR A 124 22.57 -9.19 -1.27
N GLU A 125 23.40 -9.86 -2.05
CA GLU A 125 22.91 -10.79 -3.08
C GLU A 125 22.13 -11.97 -2.47
N GLU A 126 22.51 -12.42 -1.26
CA GLU A 126 21.78 -13.48 -0.55
C GLU A 126 20.37 -13.04 -0.13
N GLU A 127 20.20 -11.78 0.27
CA GLU A 127 18.89 -11.22 0.60
C GLU A 127 18.02 -11.07 -0.63
N LEU A 128 18.57 -10.58 -1.74
CA LEU A 128 17.86 -10.45 -3.01
C LEU A 128 17.47 -11.84 -3.57
N ALA A 129 18.39 -12.81 -3.49
CA ALA A 129 18.12 -14.18 -3.89
C ALA A 129 16.98 -14.80 -3.08
N ALA A 130 16.94 -14.59 -1.75
CA ALA A 130 15.86 -15.13 -0.91
C ALA A 130 14.47 -14.63 -1.35
N VAL A 131 14.35 -13.39 -1.83
CA VAL A 131 13.08 -12.87 -2.36
C VAL A 131 12.75 -13.46 -3.72
N ARG A 132 13.75 -13.60 -4.62
CA ARG A 132 13.56 -14.21 -5.95
C ARG A 132 13.16 -15.67 -5.84
N ASP A 133 13.85 -16.44 -4.99
CA ASP A 133 13.56 -17.87 -4.77
C ASP A 133 12.13 -18.08 -4.26
N TRP A 134 11.69 -17.20 -3.33
CA TRP A 134 10.31 -17.23 -2.88
C TRP A 134 9.33 -16.90 -4.01
N ALA A 135 9.61 -15.90 -4.82
CA ALA A 135 8.74 -15.50 -5.92
C ALA A 135 8.60 -16.64 -6.94
N GLU A 136 9.71 -17.28 -7.32
CA GLU A 136 9.73 -18.44 -8.21
C GLU A 136 8.91 -19.61 -7.63
N ALA A 137 9.15 -19.96 -6.37
CA ALA A 137 8.43 -21.04 -5.70
C ALA A 137 6.92 -20.82 -5.58
N ASN A 138 6.46 -19.56 -5.62
CA ASN A 138 5.04 -19.17 -5.48
C ASN A 138 4.41 -18.69 -6.80
N GLY A 139 5.10 -18.83 -7.93
CA GLY A 139 4.60 -18.42 -9.24
C GLY A 139 4.28 -16.90 -9.28
N VAL A 140 5.14 -16.08 -8.68
CA VAL A 140 4.99 -14.62 -8.63
C VAL A 140 6.00 -14.00 -9.59
N ALA A 141 5.51 -13.21 -10.55
CA ALA A 141 6.37 -12.46 -11.45
C ALA A 141 7.10 -11.36 -10.65
N ILE A 142 8.44 -11.31 -10.74
CA ILE A 142 9.28 -10.37 -10.00
C ILE A 142 10.38 -9.81 -10.90
N ALA A 143 10.64 -8.50 -10.75
CA ALA A 143 11.81 -7.85 -11.34
C ALA A 143 12.50 -6.96 -10.30
N GLU A 144 13.82 -6.88 -10.38
CA GLU A 144 14.58 -5.87 -9.64
C GLU A 144 14.37 -4.50 -10.26
N ALA A 145 14.19 -3.49 -9.42
CA ALA A 145 14.05 -2.11 -9.81
C ALA A 145 15.17 -1.26 -9.18
N ASP A 146 16.10 -0.78 -10.01
CA ASP A 146 17.20 0.09 -9.62
C ASP A 146 17.01 1.50 -10.18
N VAL A 147 15.83 2.04 -9.94
CA VAL A 147 15.41 3.33 -10.51
C VAL A 147 16.20 4.49 -9.93
N TRP A 148 16.62 4.38 -8.68
CA TRP A 148 17.40 5.43 -8.02
C TRP A 148 18.77 5.63 -8.66
N ALA A 149 19.47 4.54 -9.01
CA ALA A 149 20.81 4.63 -9.58
C ALA A 149 20.80 4.77 -11.11
N ARG A 150 19.79 4.20 -11.79
CA ARG A 150 19.77 4.04 -13.25
C ARG A 150 18.63 4.80 -13.94
N GLY A 151 17.80 5.54 -13.19
CA GLY A 151 16.63 6.21 -13.75
C GLY A 151 15.67 5.24 -14.44
N GLY A 152 15.09 5.63 -15.58
CA GLY A 152 14.15 4.82 -16.35
C GLY A 152 14.70 3.47 -16.77
N ALA A 153 15.98 3.41 -17.16
CA ALA A 153 16.65 2.15 -17.54
C ALA A 153 16.63 1.11 -16.39
N GLY A 154 16.55 1.55 -15.14
CA GLY A 154 16.44 0.65 -13.98
C GLY A 154 15.06 0.02 -13.78
N ALA A 155 14.06 0.38 -14.58
CA ALA A 155 12.70 -0.15 -14.52
C ALA A 155 12.23 -0.81 -15.82
N GLU A 156 13.07 -0.91 -16.85
CA GLU A 156 12.66 -1.47 -18.15
C GLU A 156 12.20 -2.92 -18.03
N ASP A 157 12.94 -3.76 -17.30
CA ASP A 157 12.60 -5.17 -17.11
C ASP A 157 11.28 -5.32 -16.35
N LEU A 158 11.05 -4.47 -15.32
CA LEU A 158 9.78 -4.42 -14.60
C LEU A 158 8.63 -4.01 -15.53
N ALA A 159 8.85 -3.05 -16.43
CA ALA A 159 7.83 -2.61 -17.38
C ALA A 159 7.46 -3.73 -18.36
N ARG A 160 8.44 -4.43 -18.92
CA ARG A 160 8.22 -5.60 -19.81
C ARG A 160 7.46 -6.69 -19.06
N LEU A 161 7.94 -7.03 -17.85
CA LEU A 161 7.31 -8.05 -17.03
C LEU A 161 5.85 -7.72 -16.69
N LEU A 162 5.53 -6.45 -16.42
CA LEU A 162 4.16 -6.01 -16.19
C LEU A 162 3.29 -6.21 -17.42
N LEU A 163 3.79 -5.84 -18.62
CA LEU A 163 3.07 -6.02 -19.88
C LEU A 163 2.77 -7.49 -20.17
N ASP A 164 3.72 -8.37 -19.89
CA ASP A 164 3.57 -9.82 -20.10
C ASP A 164 2.60 -10.46 -19.09
N ASN A 165 2.24 -9.73 -18.01
CA ASN A 165 1.37 -10.22 -16.93
C ASN A 165 0.09 -9.38 -16.77
N LEU A 166 -0.32 -8.63 -17.77
CA LEU A 166 -1.61 -7.93 -17.74
C LEU A 166 -2.77 -8.92 -17.69
N SER A 167 -3.74 -8.64 -16.84
CA SER A 167 -4.97 -9.41 -16.75
C SER A 167 -5.91 -9.08 -17.91
N GLU A 168 -6.51 -10.09 -18.52
CA GLU A 168 -7.50 -9.92 -19.60
C GLU A 168 -8.94 -9.72 -19.08
N GLY A 169 -9.14 -9.86 -17.78
CA GLY A 169 -10.44 -9.73 -17.12
C GLY A 169 -10.64 -8.38 -16.45
N THR A 170 -11.89 -8.11 -16.11
CA THR A 170 -12.25 -6.96 -15.28
C THR A 170 -11.88 -7.22 -13.82
N SER A 171 -11.36 -6.19 -13.15
CA SER A 171 -11.16 -6.27 -11.70
C SER A 171 -12.50 -6.20 -10.97
N GLU A 172 -12.67 -7.05 -9.95
CA GLU A 172 -13.90 -7.11 -9.16
C GLU A 172 -13.70 -6.56 -7.74
N PRO A 173 -14.63 -5.74 -7.24
CA PRO A 173 -14.60 -5.32 -5.85
C PRO A 173 -14.92 -6.47 -4.90
N LEU A 174 -14.42 -6.41 -3.65
CA LEU A 174 -14.59 -7.48 -2.66
C LEU A 174 -16.00 -7.59 -2.08
N TYR A 175 -16.78 -6.54 -2.13
CA TYR A 175 -18.11 -6.49 -1.51
C TYR A 175 -19.07 -5.58 -2.29
N ASP A 176 -20.37 -5.80 -2.09
CA ASP A 176 -21.41 -4.88 -2.53
C ASP A 176 -21.79 -3.94 -1.37
N PRO A 177 -21.62 -2.61 -1.50
CA PRO A 177 -22.03 -1.65 -0.47
C PRO A 177 -23.52 -1.74 -0.11
N ALA A 178 -24.38 -2.23 -1.01
CA ALA A 178 -25.79 -2.44 -0.73
C ALA A 178 -26.08 -3.46 0.39
N GLU A 179 -25.11 -4.32 0.72
CA GLU A 179 -25.20 -5.25 1.86
C GLU A 179 -25.05 -4.54 3.22
N GLY A 180 -24.63 -3.27 3.21
CA GLY A 180 -24.49 -2.42 4.39
C GLY A 180 -23.06 -2.27 4.89
N ILE A 181 -22.85 -1.23 5.70
CA ILE A 181 -21.52 -0.86 6.23
C ILE A 181 -20.92 -1.99 7.08
N GLU A 182 -21.72 -2.63 7.95
CA GLU A 182 -21.21 -3.71 8.83
C GLU A 182 -20.74 -4.93 8.03
N ALA A 183 -21.49 -5.33 7.00
CA ALA A 183 -21.13 -6.43 6.11
C ALA A 183 -19.84 -6.10 5.33
N SER A 184 -19.74 -4.87 4.82
CA SER A 184 -18.53 -4.38 4.11
C SER A 184 -17.29 -4.39 5.02
N ILE A 185 -17.41 -3.91 6.27
CA ILE A 185 -16.32 -3.95 7.26
C ILE A 185 -15.91 -5.40 7.55
N ALA A 186 -16.85 -6.28 7.79
CA ALA A 186 -16.58 -7.69 8.09
C ALA A 186 -15.88 -8.40 6.92
N THR A 187 -16.29 -8.10 5.69
CA THR A 187 -15.65 -8.65 4.48
C THR A 187 -14.20 -8.17 4.34
N ILE A 188 -13.93 -6.87 4.45
CA ILE A 188 -12.56 -6.35 4.40
C ILE A 188 -11.72 -6.92 5.54
N ALA A 189 -12.24 -6.96 6.78
CA ALA A 189 -11.54 -7.49 7.94
C ALA A 189 -11.13 -8.95 7.73
N ARG A 190 -12.03 -9.79 7.24
CA ARG A 190 -11.78 -11.20 6.97
C ARG A 190 -10.85 -11.41 5.77
N GLU A 191 -11.18 -10.79 4.63
CA GLU A 191 -10.52 -11.09 3.36
C GLU A 191 -9.17 -10.41 3.21
N VAL A 192 -9.03 -9.15 3.64
CA VAL A 192 -7.79 -8.37 3.46
C VAL A 192 -6.89 -8.45 4.68
N TYR A 193 -7.48 -8.31 5.87
CA TYR A 193 -6.71 -8.23 7.12
C TYR A 193 -6.58 -9.56 7.86
N ARG A 194 -7.36 -10.59 7.47
CA ARG A 194 -7.40 -11.91 8.15
C ARG A 194 -7.78 -11.83 9.61
N ALA A 195 -8.58 -10.84 9.98
CA ALA A 195 -9.19 -10.77 11.31
C ALA A 195 -10.26 -11.87 11.46
N ALA A 196 -10.34 -12.45 12.66
CA ALA A 196 -11.37 -13.43 12.99
C ALA A 196 -12.68 -12.76 13.42
N ASP A 197 -12.62 -11.52 13.93
CA ASP A 197 -13.75 -10.83 14.49
C ASP A 197 -13.63 -9.30 14.33
N VAL A 198 -14.76 -8.61 14.41
CA VAL A 198 -14.84 -7.13 14.42
C VAL A 198 -15.61 -6.70 15.64
N GLN A 199 -14.98 -5.91 16.50
CA GLN A 199 -15.63 -5.32 17.68
C GLN A 199 -15.86 -3.84 17.47
N TYR A 200 -17.08 -3.40 17.84
CA TYR A 200 -17.50 -2.01 17.71
C TYR A 200 -17.58 -1.37 19.09
N SER A 201 -17.00 -0.18 19.23
CA SER A 201 -17.20 0.64 20.41
C SER A 201 -18.66 1.11 20.52
N PRO A 202 -19.14 1.50 21.71
CA PRO A 202 -20.47 2.11 21.84
C PRO A 202 -20.67 3.35 20.94
N ALA A 203 -19.64 4.14 20.71
CA ALA A 203 -19.67 5.28 19.79
C ALA A 203 -19.83 4.83 18.33
N ALA A 204 -19.09 3.81 17.90
CA ALA A 204 -19.21 3.26 16.55
C ALA A 204 -20.61 2.67 16.28
N LEU A 205 -21.23 2.03 17.28
CA LEU A 205 -22.61 1.54 17.16
C LEU A 205 -23.62 2.67 16.99
N GLN A 206 -23.45 3.77 17.73
CA GLN A 206 -24.28 4.98 17.57
C GLN A 206 -24.08 5.63 16.19
N ASP A 207 -22.84 5.66 15.70
CA ASP A 207 -22.51 6.15 14.36
C ASP A 207 -23.21 5.32 13.29
N LEU A 208 -23.20 3.98 13.40
CA LEU A 208 -23.90 3.06 12.48
C LEU A 208 -25.41 3.32 12.46
N GLU A 209 -26.05 3.43 13.63
CA GLU A 209 -27.47 3.72 13.71
C GLU A 209 -27.83 5.07 13.08
N MET A 210 -26.98 6.09 13.29
CA MET A 210 -27.14 7.41 12.68
C MET A 210 -27.04 7.32 11.16
N LEU A 211 -26.05 6.59 10.62
CA LEU A 211 -25.86 6.41 9.19
C LEU A 211 -27.04 5.68 8.55
N LYS A 212 -27.52 4.59 9.16
CA LYS A 212 -28.72 3.85 8.71
C LYS A 212 -29.95 4.74 8.66
N ARG A 213 -30.22 5.52 9.72
CA ARG A 213 -31.38 6.43 9.76
C ARG A 213 -31.34 7.52 8.70
N ASN A 214 -30.16 7.93 8.27
CA ASN A 214 -29.98 8.96 7.25
C ASN A 214 -29.80 8.41 5.82
N GLY A 215 -29.96 7.10 5.61
CA GLY A 215 -29.87 6.48 4.30
C GLY A 215 -28.45 6.35 3.74
N TYR A 216 -27.44 6.34 4.61
CA TYR A 216 -26.01 6.23 4.23
C TYR A 216 -25.45 4.82 4.43
N ASP A 217 -26.27 3.83 4.73
CA ASP A 217 -25.81 2.46 5.02
C ASP A 217 -25.20 1.75 3.80
N ALA A 218 -25.50 2.21 2.59
CA ALA A 218 -24.97 1.67 1.34
C ALA A 218 -23.75 2.42 0.80
N LEU A 219 -23.04 3.18 1.63
CA LEU A 219 -21.79 3.83 1.23
C LEU A 219 -20.60 2.86 1.36
N PRO A 220 -19.65 2.88 0.41
CA PRO A 220 -18.40 2.14 0.53
C PRO A 220 -17.60 2.51 1.78
N VAL A 221 -16.79 1.58 2.24
CA VAL A 221 -16.07 1.66 3.51
C VAL A 221 -14.58 1.91 3.27
N CYS A 222 -14.05 2.95 3.93
CA CYS A 222 -12.62 3.25 3.98
C CYS A 222 -12.12 2.98 5.41
N ILE A 223 -11.44 1.84 5.64
CA ILE A 223 -10.89 1.52 6.96
C ILE A 223 -9.55 2.22 7.15
N SER A 224 -9.45 3.06 8.18
CA SER A 224 -8.22 3.71 8.62
C SER A 224 -7.66 2.99 9.83
N LYS A 225 -6.49 2.39 9.66
CA LYS A 225 -5.75 1.65 10.69
C LYS A 225 -4.26 1.98 10.65
N THR A 226 -3.47 1.41 11.57
CA THR A 226 -2.01 1.58 11.57
C THR A 226 -1.36 1.16 10.25
N GLN A 227 -0.27 1.83 9.88
CA GLN A 227 0.52 1.50 8.67
C GLN A 227 1.48 0.33 8.86
N TYR A 228 1.72 -0.08 10.06
CA TYR A 228 2.77 -1.04 10.38
C TYR A 228 2.28 -2.48 10.45
N SER A 229 0.97 -2.72 10.40
CA SER A 229 0.40 -4.05 10.54
C SER A 229 -0.83 -4.25 9.68
N PHE A 230 -1.21 -5.48 9.38
CA PHE A 230 -2.55 -5.84 8.90
C PHE A 230 -3.61 -5.78 10.01
N SER A 231 -3.21 -5.90 11.29
CA SER A 231 -4.11 -5.63 12.43
C SER A 231 -4.19 -4.15 12.75
N ASP A 232 -4.98 -3.78 13.73
CA ASP A 232 -5.05 -2.43 14.31
C ASP A 232 -3.97 -2.17 15.38
N ASP A 233 -3.18 -3.19 15.73
CA ASP A 233 -2.03 -3.09 16.62
C ASP A 233 -0.73 -2.94 15.81
N PRO A 234 -0.01 -1.80 15.91
CA PRO A 234 1.22 -1.55 15.16
C PRO A 234 2.39 -2.46 15.53
N THR A 235 2.32 -3.19 16.64
CA THR A 235 3.38 -4.09 17.10
C THR A 235 3.28 -5.48 16.48
N GLN A 236 2.12 -5.86 15.93
CA GLN A 236 1.93 -7.14 15.25
C GLN A 236 2.46 -7.08 13.82
N LEU A 237 3.76 -7.32 13.66
CA LEU A 237 4.45 -7.30 12.37
C LEU A 237 4.18 -8.56 11.55
N GLY A 238 4.71 -8.59 10.31
CA GLY A 238 4.54 -9.72 9.40
C GLY A 238 3.16 -9.78 8.77
N ALA A 239 2.48 -10.91 8.91
CA ALA A 239 1.13 -11.15 8.41
C ALA A 239 0.24 -11.74 9.51
N PRO A 240 -0.16 -10.97 10.52
CA PRO A 240 -1.01 -11.45 11.61
C PRO A 240 -2.34 -11.97 11.08
N GLU A 241 -2.86 -13.01 11.76
CA GLU A 241 -4.15 -13.65 11.48
C GLU A 241 -4.92 -13.89 12.77
N GLY A 242 -6.24 -14.01 12.67
CA GLY A 242 -7.09 -14.40 13.79
C GLY A 242 -7.26 -13.33 14.87
N HIS A 243 -6.77 -12.11 14.62
CA HIS A 243 -6.95 -10.98 15.53
C HIS A 243 -8.37 -10.41 15.45
N THR A 244 -8.75 -9.61 16.43
CA THR A 244 -9.98 -8.81 16.41
C THR A 244 -9.67 -7.42 15.90
N LEU A 245 -10.47 -6.90 14.96
CA LEU A 245 -10.40 -5.52 14.49
C LEU A 245 -11.32 -4.65 15.37
N HIS A 246 -10.77 -3.61 16.00
CA HIS A 246 -11.53 -2.74 16.90
C HIS A 246 -11.95 -1.44 16.21
N VAL A 247 -13.23 -1.34 15.88
CA VAL A 247 -13.82 -0.13 15.29
C VAL A 247 -14.16 0.87 16.39
N ARG A 248 -13.47 2.01 16.38
CA ARG A 248 -13.67 3.08 17.38
C ARG A 248 -14.78 4.05 17.02
N ASN A 249 -14.80 4.53 15.77
CA ASN A 249 -15.80 5.46 15.23
C ASN A 249 -16.00 5.22 13.74
N ILE A 250 -17.16 5.65 13.24
CA ILE A 250 -17.50 5.64 11.83
C ILE A 250 -17.95 7.04 11.41
N VAL A 251 -17.16 7.69 10.58
CA VAL A 251 -17.34 9.09 10.20
C VAL A 251 -17.81 9.20 8.76
N PRO A 252 -19.00 9.77 8.48
CA PRO A 252 -19.46 9.97 7.10
C PRO A 252 -18.59 10.98 6.36
N ARG A 253 -18.26 10.65 5.11
CA ARG A 253 -17.59 11.50 4.14
C ARG A 253 -18.47 11.63 2.90
N THR A 254 -19.70 12.08 3.10
CA THR A 254 -20.74 12.08 2.06
C THR A 254 -20.38 12.89 0.82
N GLY A 255 -19.63 13.97 0.96
CA GLY A 255 -19.11 14.73 -0.19
C GLY A 255 -18.11 13.96 -1.04
N ALA A 256 -17.48 12.91 -0.49
CA ALA A 256 -16.57 12.01 -1.19
C ALA A 256 -17.20 10.63 -1.47
N GLY A 257 -18.43 10.41 -1.00
CA GLY A 257 -19.22 9.22 -1.28
C GLY A 257 -18.82 7.96 -0.50
N PHE A 258 -18.16 8.06 0.67
CA PHE A 258 -17.77 6.90 1.47
C PHE A 258 -17.89 7.18 2.99
N VAL A 259 -17.78 6.14 3.79
CA VAL A 259 -17.63 6.25 5.24
C VAL A 259 -16.21 5.92 5.66
N LEU A 260 -15.67 6.71 6.61
CA LEU A 260 -14.35 6.48 7.18
C LEU A 260 -14.49 5.71 8.49
N VAL A 261 -13.98 4.49 8.53
CA VAL A 261 -13.96 3.62 9.71
C VAL A 261 -12.62 3.77 10.41
N LEU A 262 -12.63 4.29 11.63
CA LEU A 262 -11.44 4.49 12.44
C LEU A 262 -11.22 3.27 13.35
N THR A 263 -10.07 2.62 13.22
CA THR A 263 -9.66 1.49 14.06
C THR A 263 -8.40 1.84 14.83
N GLY A 264 -8.35 1.46 16.11
CA GLY A 264 -7.20 1.77 16.96
C GLY A 264 -6.95 3.28 17.13
N ASP A 265 -5.71 3.62 17.49
CA ASP A 265 -5.26 5.01 17.64
C ASP A 265 -4.64 5.53 16.35
N VAL A 266 -5.47 6.06 15.46
CA VAL A 266 -5.04 6.65 14.20
C VAL A 266 -5.13 8.16 14.27
N MET A 267 -4.01 8.85 14.02
CA MET A 267 -4.02 10.28 13.78
C MET A 267 -4.61 10.57 12.40
N THR A 268 -5.69 11.33 12.37
CA THR A 268 -6.36 11.74 11.12
C THR A 268 -5.61 12.83 10.35
N MET A 269 -4.71 13.53 11.03
CA MET A 269 -3.78 14.50 10.45
C MET A 269 -2.42 14.39 11.15
N PRO A 270 -1.28 14.35 10.42
CA PRO A 270 0.03 14.48 11.05
C PRO A 270 0.13 15.87 11.68
N GLY A 271 0.57 15.91 12.94
CA GLY A 271 0.95 17.18 13.55
C GLY A 271 2.16 17.75 12.81
N LEU A 272 1.98 18.84 12.11
CA LEU A 272 3.12 19.56 11.55
C LEU A 272 3.88 20.22 12.69
N PRO A 273 5.22 20.12 12.73
CA PRO A 273 6.01 20.80 13.76
C PRO A 273 5.84 22.32 13.61
N LYS A 274 5.86 23.05 14.75
CA LYS A 274 5.76 24.52 14.75
C LYS A 274 6.85 25.19 13.88
N VAL A 275 8.01 24.54 13.78
CA VAL A 275 9.10 24.96 12.90
C VAL A 275 9.20 23.92 11.78
N PRO A 276 8.87 24.25 10.54
CA PRO A 276 8.95 23.33 9.42
C PRO A 276 10.38 22.80 9.20
N SER A 277 10.53 21.53 8.87
CA SER A 277 11.85 20.95 8.52
C SER A 277 12.52 21.69 7.36
N ALA A 278 11.73 22.25 6.44
CA ALA A 278 12.21 23.08 5.32
C ALA A 278 13.09 24.28 5.74
N THR A 279 12.94 24.78 6.97
CA THR A 279 13.79 25.86 7.49
C THR A 279 15.20 25.43 7.86
N LYS A 280 15.48 24.11 7.90
CA LYS A 280 16.78 23.53 8.23
C LYS A 280 17.42 22.83 7.04
N ILE A 281 16.67 22.63 5.95
CA ILE A 281 17.16 21.98 4.74
C ILE A 281 17.87 23.02 3.91
N ASP A 282 19.12 22.74 3.56
CA ASP A 282 19.95 23.62 2.73
C ASP A 282 20.79 22.79 1.76
N VAL A 283 21.23 23.44 0.68
CA VAL A 283 22.12 22.85 -0.34
C VAL A 283 23.34 23.74 -0.45
N ASP A 284 24.52 23.22 -0.16
CA ASP A 284 25.76 23.97 -0.27
C ASP A 284 26.20 24.20 -1.74
N ALA A 285 27.29 24.94 -1.93
CA ALA A 285 27.81 25.26 -3.26
C ALA A 285 28.28 24.01 -4.05
N ASP A 286 28.56 22.92 -3.37
CA ASP A 286 28.98 21.65 -3.97
C ASP A 286 27.78 20.69 -4.23
N GLY A 287 26.55 21.17 -4.01
CA GLY A 287 25.33 20.39 -4.22
C GLY A 287 24.99 19.40 -3.08
N LYS A 288 25.69 19.48 -1.95
CA LYS A 288 25.45 18.61 -0.80
C LYS A 288 24.26 19.09 0.01
N ILE A 289 23.27 18.23 0.19
CA ILE A 289 22.06 18.51 0.97
C ILE A 289 22.34 18.28 2.46
N SER A 290 21.93 19.25 3.30
CA SER A 290 21.97 19.18 4.76
C SER A 290 20.58 19.37 5.38
N GLY A 291 20.38 18.96 6.63
CA GLY A 291 19.12 19.17 7.38
C GLY A 291 17.94 18.28 7.01
N LEU A 292 18.14 17.24 6.20
CA LEU A 292 17.08 16.26 5.88
C LEU A 292 16.78 15.29 7.04
N PHE A 293 17.75 15.03 7.94
CA PHE A 293 17.66 14.13 9.08
C PHE A 293 18.39 14.69 10.29
#